data_011b46e11d7a58d6456a7c1710a1f8e8
#
_entry.id   011b46e11d7a58d6456a7c1710a1f8e8
#
_cell.length_a   1.000
_cell.length_b   1.000
_cell.length_c   1.000
_cell.angle_alpha   90.00
_cell.angle_beta   90.00
_cell.angle_gamma   90.00
#
_symmetry.space_group_name_H-M   'P 1'
#
loop_
_entity.id
_entity.type
_entity.pdbx_description
1 polymer ?
#
loop_
_entity_poly.entity_id
_entity_poly.type
_entity_poly.pdbx_seq_one_letter_code
_entity_poly.pdbx_strand_id
1 'polypeptide(L)'
;MQAEIITVGTELLLGDIVDSNSQFLSRELAAHGISVLRQSTVGDNPQRLSLLLRQALERSDLVVLSGGLGPTKDDLTKETVCEVMGLELSLHEESWQRIVEYFHNTGREVADSNQKQAMLPRGCTVFQNDHGTAPGCAVEKDGHYVILLPGPPRELIPMFNDYVSPYLAAFSEGGIFSYTVGVFGISESTIGERIADLMNSANPTVAPYAKEGEVVLRVTARAADEQQARAMCEPILAELRNRLGNCIYGIDAGSLPKAVVELLKTKQMKIATAESCTAGLLSGSLTEVTFSGTTTFSLFSGIARYSVPSLLVRMPPSVEA
;
A
#
# COMPACT_ATOMS: atom_id res chain seq x y z
N MET A 1 14.66 -12.64 4.60
CA MET A 1 14.23 -11.95 5.82
C MET A 1 12.72 -12.08 5.96
N GLN A 2 12.24 -12.40 7.15
CA GLN A 2 10.80 -12.48 7.48
C GLN A 2 10.43 -11.31 8.39
N ALA A 3 9.26 -10.72 8.17
CA ALA A 3 8.81 -9.55 8.91
C ALA A 3 7.41 -9.72 9.50
N GLU A 4 7.14 -8.99 10.58
CA GLU A 4 5.80 -8.72 11.11
C GLU A 4 5.56 -7.22 11.20
N ILE A 5 4.31 -6.80 10.96
CA ILE A 5 3.88 -5.41 11.10
C ILE A 5 2.97 -5.32 12.32
N ILE A 6 3.23 -4.33 13.18
CA ILE A 6 2.41 -4.02 14.35
C ILE A 6 1.95 -2.56 14.24
N THR A 7 0.65 -2.35 14.13
CA THR A 7 0.07 -1.01 14.19
C THR A 7 -0.43 -0.72 15.59
N VAL A 8 -0.09 0.46 16.10
CA VAL A 8 -0.41 0.91 17.45
C VAL A 8 -1.37 2.08 17.37
N GLY A 9 -2.55 1.91 17.91
CA GLY A 9 -3.59 2.95 17.98
C GLY A 9 -4.92 2.34 18.39
N THR A 10 -5.56 2.93 19.38
CA THR A 10 -6.87 2.50 19.87
C THR A 10 -7.97 2.77 18.85
N GLU A 11 -7.86 3.84 18.05
CA GLU A 11 -8.78 4.21 16.98
C GLU A 11 -8.84 3.17 15.85
N LEU A 12 -7.74 2.43 15.62
CA LEU A 12 -7.71 1.32 14.67
C LEU A 12 -8.56 0.14 15.16
N LEU A 13 -8.47 -0.18 16.47
CA LEU A 13 -9.24 -1.26 17.08
C LEU A 13 -10.75 -0.93 17.17
N LEU A 14 -11.08 0.35 17.33
CA LEU A 14 -12.47 0.82 17.37
C LEU A 14 -13.09 0.87 15.95
N GLY A 15 -12.26 0.81 14.90
CA GLY A 15 -12.71 0.91 13.53
C GLY A 15 -13.02 2.33 13.07
N ASP A 16 -12.54 3.33 13.80
CA ASP A 16 -12.73 4.75 13.46
C ASP A 16 -11.94 5.13 12.21
N ILE A 17 -10.81 4.46 11.97
CA ILE A 17 -9.96 4.64 10.79
C ILE A 17 -9.55 3.28 10.21
N VAL A 18 -9.25 3.29 8.90
CA VAL A 18 -8.73 2.10 8.19
C VAL A 18 -7.21 2.03 8.35
N ASP A 19 -6.69 0.83 8.65
CA ASP A 19 -5.24 0.58 8.67
C ASP A 19 -4.64 0.54 7.25
N SER A 20 -4.42 1.72 6.68
CA SER A 20 -3.75 1.88 5.40
C SER A 20 -2.23 1.70 5.50
N ASN A 21 -1.65 1.87 6.70
CA ASN A 21 -0.22 1.72 6.94
C ASN A 21 0.23 0.27 6.76
N SER A 22 -0.49 -0.69 7.32
CA SER A 22 -0.18 -2.11 7.13
C SER A 22 -0.22 -2.52 5.66
N GLN A 23 -1.18 -2.01 4.90
CA GLN A 23 -1.27 -2.25 3.46
C GLN A 23 -0.04 -1.68 2.72
N PHE A 24 0.32 -0.43 2.99
CA PHE A 24 1.48 0.24 2.39
C PHE A 24 2.77 -0.50 2.73
N LEU A 25 3.03 -0.71 4.02
CA LEU A 25 4.24 -1.38 4.52
C LEU A 25 4.41 -2.79 3.94
N SER A 26 3.31 -3.56 3.82
CA SER A 26 3.38 -4.91 3.24
C SER A 26 3.80 -4.89 1.77
N ARG A 27 3.35 -3.91 1.00
CA ARG A 27 3.75 -3.75 -0.40
C ARG A 27 5.21 -3.36 -0.52
N GLU A 28 5.63 -2.40 0.27
CA GLU A 28 7.01 -1.88 0.21
C GLU A 28 8.02 -2.92 0.73
N LEU A 29 7.72 -3.62 1.83
CA LEU A 29 8.57 -4.70 2.34
C LEU A 29 8.69 -5.84 1.30
N ALA A 30 7.60 -6.19 0.62
CA ALA A 30 7.63 -7.18 -0.45
C ALA A 30 8.52 -6.72 -1.62
N ALA A 31 8.49 -5.43 -2.00
CA ALA A 31 9.38 -4.86 -3.01
C ALA A 31 10.87 -4.98 -2.63
N HIS A 32 11.18 -4.96 -1.34
CA HIS A 32 12.52 -5.24 -0.79
C HIS A 32 12.83 -6.75 -0.60
N GLY A 33 11.96 -7.66 -1.06
CA GLY A 33 12.16 -9.10 -0.89
C GLY A 33 11.93 -9.62 0.53
N ILE A 34 11.33 -8.80 1.39
CA ILE A 34 11.03 -9.12 2.78
C ILE A 34 9.60 -9.68 2.86
N SER A 35 9.47 -10.92 3.34
CA SER A 35 8.17 -11.59 3.44
C SER A 35 7.45 -11.18 4.73
N VAL A 36 6.32 -10.50 4.60
CA VAL A 36 5.45 -10.19 5.75
C VAL A 36 4.61 -11.41 6.07
N LEU A 37 4.82 -11.98 7.26
CA LEU A 37 4.11 -13.18 7.70
C LEU A 37 2.84 -12.87 8.50
N ARG A 38 2.82 -11.75 9.22
CA ARG A 38 1.69 -11.34 10.06
C ARG A 38 1.57 -9.83 10.12
N GLN A 39 0.33 -9.41 10.30
CA GLN A 39 -0.06 -8.05 10.65
C GLN A 39 -0.89 -8.11 11.91
N SER A 40 -0.63 -7.22 12.85
CA SER A 40 -1.34 -7.16 14.12
C SER A 40 -1.60 -5.71 14.51
N THR A 41 -2.78 -5.47 15.08
CA THR A 41 -3.13 -4.15 15.62
C THR A 41 -3.27 -4.25 17.14
N VAL A 42 -2.71 -3.28 17.84
CA VAL A 42 -2.83 -3.18 19.31
C VAL A 42 -3.19 -1.74 19.69
N GLY A 43 -4.04 -1.58 20.70
CA GLY A 43 -4.32 -0.26 21.26
C GLY A 43 -3.17 0.26 22.11
N ASP A 44 -3.25 1.51 22.53
CA ASP A 44 -2.25 2.25 23.31
C ASP A 44 -2.10 1.67 24.73
N ASN A 45 -1.55 0.46 24.79
CA ASN A 45 -1.36 -0.28 26.02
C ASN A 45 0.01 -0.96 26.02
N PRO A 46 0.95 -0.54 26.89
CA PRO A 46 2.32 -1.02 26.87
C PRO A 46 2.47 -2.52 27.18
N GLN A 47 1.63 -3.07 28.05
CA GLN A 47 1.70 -4.50 28.41
C GLN A 47 1.27 -5.38 27.22
N ARG A 48 0.21 -5.00 26.50
CA ARG A 48 -0.23 -5.71 25.30
C ARG A 48 0.77 -5.60 24.17
N LEU A 49 1.32 -4.40 23.97
CA LEU A 49 2.36 -4.17 22.96
C LEU A 49 3.63 -4.96 23.28
N SER A 50 4.09 -4.95 24.54
CA SER A 50 5.27 -5.72 25.00
C SER A 50 5.10 -7.22 24.74
N LEU A 51 3.93 -7.78 25.06
CA LEU A 51 3.63 -9.20 24.80
C LEU A 51 3.68 -9.51 23.29
N LEU A 52 3.02 -8.69 22.49
CA LEU A 52 2.94 -8.87 21.05
C LEU A 52 4.31 -8.74 20.39
N LEU A 53 5.10 -7.74 20.79
CA LEU A 53 6.45 -7.53 20.28
C LEU A 53 7.40 -8.70 20.63
N ARG A 54 7.36 -9.22 21.87
CA ARG A 54 8.14 -10.41 22.24
C ARG A 54 7.82 -11.60 21.37
N GLN A 55 6.52 -11.86 21.14
CA GLN A 55 6.08 -12.95 20.27
C GLN A 55 6.50 -12.75 18.81
N ALA A 56 6.50 -11.51 18.31
CA ALA A 56 6.95 -11.21 16.97
C ALA A 56 8.47 -11.42 16.81
N LEU A 57 9.26 -11.00 17.78
CA LEU A 57 10.72 -11.20 17.80
C LEU A 57 11.17 -12.66 17.90
N GLU A 58 10.34 -13.56 18.49
CA GLU A 58 10.65 -14.99 18.56
C GLU A 58 10.60 -15.70 17.19
N ARG A 59 9.95 -15.09 16.20
CA ARG A 59 9.64 -15.76 14.91
C ARG A 59 9.94 -14.94 13.67
N SER A 60 10.34 -13.68 13.82
CA SER A 60 10.58 -12.77 12.70
C SER A 60 11.93 -12.07 12.87
N ASP A 61 12.63 -11.88 11.74
CA ASP A 61 13.90 -11.17 11.70
C ASP A 61 13.71 -9.65 11.87
N LEU A 62 12.58 -9.15 11.37
CA LEU A 62 12.21 -7.73 11.35
C LEU A 62 10.80 -7.51 11.91
N VAL A 63 10.65 -6.55 12.81
CA VAL A 63 9.33 -6.05 13.24
C VAL A 63 9.22 -4.56 12.88
N VAL A 64 8.18 -4.20 12.15
CA VAL A 64 7.90 -2.80 11.82
C VAL A 64 6.69 -2.34 12.64
N LEU A 65 6.89 -1.32 13.48
CA LEU A 65 5.83 -0.70 14.26
C LEU A 65 5.42 0.63 13.66
N SER A 66 4.14 0.91 13.63
CA SER A 66 3.57 2.19 13.19
C SER A 66 2.61 2.74 14.24
N GLY A 67 2.87 3.94 14.74
CA GLY A 67 2.06 4.63 15.75
C GLY A 67 2.70 4.68 17.14
N GLY A 68 2.13 5.52 18.02
CA GLY A 68 2.56 5.69 19.41
C GLY A 68 3.92 6.39 19.59
N LEU A 69 4.32 7.26 18.63
CA LEU A 69 5.56 8.05 18.70
C LEU A 69 5.33 9.52 19.08
N GLY A 70 4.10 9.91 19.33
CA GLY A 70 3.72 11.28 19.65
C GLY A 70 4.19 11.75 21.03
N PRO A 71 3.78 12.97 21.43
CA PRO A 71 4.20 13.60 22.68
C PRO A 71 3.29 13.26 23.87
N THR A 72 2.19 12.53 23.66
CA THR A 72 1.21 12.27 24.69
C THR A 72 1.66 11.15 25.65
N LYS A 73 0.95 10.99 26.76
CA LYS A 73 1.26 9.95 27.73
C LYS A 73 0.97 8.54 27.20
N ASP A 74 0.07 8.47 26.23
CA ASP A 74 -0.38 7.21 25.63
C ASP A 74 0.59 6.73 24.53
N ASP A 75 1.45 7.63 24.01
CA ASP A 75 2.48 7.31 23.02
C ASP A 75 3.67 6.60 23.70
N LEU A 76 3.61 5.30 23.86
CA LEU A 76 4.60 4.50 24.62
C LEU A 76 5.33 3.45 23.77
N THR A 77 5.29 3.56 22.45
CA THR A 77 5.89 2.56 21.55
C THR A 77 7.41 2.48 21.74
N LYS A 78 8.11 3.60 21.80
CA LYS A 78 9.58 3.64 21.97
C LYS A 78 10.02 3.08 23.32
N GLU A 79 9.32 3.47 24.37
CA GLU A 79 9.56 2.99 25.73
C GLU A 79 9.38 1.47 25.81
N THR A 80 8.29 0.97 25.22
CA THR A 80 7.98 -0.48 25.22
C THR A 80 9.02 -1.27 24.41
N VAL A 81 9.43 -0.75 23.25
CA VAL A 81 10.49 -1.39 22.44
C VAL A 81 11.81 -1.43 23.21
N CYS A 82 12.19 -0.32 23.86
CA CYS A 82 13.40 -0.26 24.66
C CYS A 82 13.36 -1.24 25.83
N GLU A 83 12.24 -1.34 26.53
CA GLU A 83 12.05 -2.31 27.62
C GLU A 83 12.21 -3.76 27.12
N VAL A 84 11.51 -4.11 26.01
CA VAL A 84 11.53 -5.46 25.46
C VAL A 84 12.91 -5.86 24.95
N MET A 85 13.59 -4.94 24.28
CA MET A 85 14.92 -5.18 23.72
C MET A 85 16.07 -4.91 24.71
N GLY A 86 15.78 -4.41 25.93
CA GLY A 86 16.81 -4.04 26.90
C GLY A 86 17.74 -2.96 26.39
N LEU A 87 17.15 -1.89 25.83
CA LEU A 87 17.81 -0.69 25.33
C LEU A 87 17.52 0.50 26.25
N GLU A 88 18.35 1.52 26.21
CA GLU A 88 18.14 2.77 26.94
C GLU A 88 17.62 3.85 25.97
N LEU A 89 16.67 4.66 26.44
CA LEU A 89 16.28 5.90 25.76
C LEU A 89 17.27 7.02 26.11
N SER A 90 17.65 7.79 25.11
CA SER A 90 18.45 9.01 25.29
C SER A 90 17.89 10.13 24.42
N LEU A 91 18.10 11.38 24.86
CA LEU A 91 17.74 12.54 24.07
C LEU A 91 18.63 12.59 22.82
N HIS A 92 17.99 12.65 21.65
CA HIS A 92 18.65 12.90 20.37
C HIS A 92 18.59 14.39 20.06
N GLU A 93 19.68 15.10 20.32
CA GLU A 93 19.73 16.57 20.26
C GLU A 93 19.32 17.12 18.89
N GLU A 94 19.77 16.50 17.80
CA GLU A 94 19.40 16.94 16.45
C GLU A 94 17.90 16.86 16.21
N SER A 95 17.26 15.75 16.61
CA SER A 95 15.79 15.62 16.51
C SER A 95 15.08 16.62 17.39
N TRP A 96 15.59 16.90 18.58
CA TRP A 96 15.02 17.91 19.46
C TRP A 96 15.09 19.32 18.84
N GLN A 97 16.23 19.71 18.29
CA GLN A 97 16.39 20.98 17.60
C GLN A 97 15.43 21.12 16.43
N ARG A 98 15.26 20.07 15.61
CA ARG A 98 14.31 20.07 14.49
C ARG A 98 12.86 20.23 14.97
N ILE A 99 12.49 19.60 16.07
CA ILE A 99 11.16 19.78 16.67
C ILE A 99 10.95 21.25 17.10
N VAL A 100 11.91 21.84 17.78
CA VAL A 100 11.86 23.25 18.20
C VAL A 100 11.74 24.18 16.98
N GLU A 101 12.54 23.96 15.95
CA GLU A 101 12.48 24.72 14.70
C GLU A 101 11.12 24.56 13.99
N TYR A 102 10.56 23.36 13.93
CA TYR A 102 9.23 23.14 13.36
C TYR A 102 8.15 23.96 14.05
N PHE A 103 8.13 23.96 15.40
CA PHE A 103 7.17 24.76 16.16
C PHE A 103 7.39 26.26 15.97
N HIS A 104 8.64 26.71 15.99
CA HIS A 104 9.01 28.09 15.72
C HIS A 104 8.52 28.55 14.34
N ASN A 105 8.78 27.76 13.28
CA ASN A 105 8.40 28.07 11.90
C ASN A 105 6.88 28.07 11.68
N THR A 106 6.14 27.30 12.49
CA THR A 106 4.65 27.28 12.45
C THR A 106 3.99 28.30 13.37
N GLY A 107 4.77 29.13 14.09
CA GLY A 107 4.28 30.14 15.02
C GLY A 107 3.61 29.53 16.25
N ARG A 108 3.98 28.31 16.64
CA ARG A 108 3.44 27.60 17.81
C ARG A 108 4.50 27.49 18.89
N GLU A 109 4.06 27.43 20.15
CA GLU A 109 4.97 27.16 21.26
C GLU A 109 5.24 25.67 21.36
N VAL A 110 6.52 25.32 21.66
CA VAL A 110 6.90 23.94 21.95
C VAL A 110 6.56 23.64 23.42
N ALA A 111 5.84 22.55 23.65
CA ALA A 111 5.54 22.09 25.01
C ALA A 111 6.66 21.16 25.51
N ASP A 112 6.87 21.10 26.83
CA ASP A 112 7.84 20.18 27.44
C ASP A 112 7.62 18.72 27.04
N SER A 113 6.35 18.32 26.86
CA SER A 113 5.98 16.98 26.41
C SER A 113 6.52 16.63 25.01
N ASN A 114 6.81 17.61 24.15
CA ASN A 114 7.37 17.36 22.83
C ASN A 114 8.81 16.81 22.89
N GLN A 115 9.55 17.04 23.99
CA GLN A 115 10.88 16.46 24.18
C GLN A 115 10.85 14.92 24.15
N LYS A 116 9.74 14.33 24.63
CA LYS A 116 9.51 12.88 24.55
C LYS A 116 9.67 12.33 23.13
N GLN A 117 9.28 13.09 22.11
CA GLN A 117 9.41 12.66 20.72
C GLN A 117 10.87 12.50 20.28
N ALA A 118 11.77 13.31 20.83
CA ALA A 118 13.21 13.24 20.60
C ALA A 118 13.96 12.23 21.49
N MET A 119 13.27 11.59 22.45
CA MET A 119 13.82 10.47 23.19
C MET A 119 13.85 9.23 22.29
N LEU A 120 15.04 8.79 21.88
CA LEU A 120 15.24 7.68 20.97
C LEU A 120 16.08 6.58 21.61
N PRO A 121 15.94 5.31 21.16
CA PRO A 121 16.81 4.22 21.59
C PRO A 121 18.27 4.55 21.30
N ARG A 122 19.15 4.34 22.28
CA ARG A 122 20.58 4.64 22.15
C ARG A 122 21.21 3.82 21.02
N GLY A 123 21.90 4.52 20.11
CA GLY A 123 22.56 3.88 18.98
C GLY A 123 21.66 3.47 17.81
N CYS A 124 20.40 3.90 17.80
CA CYS A 124 19.50 3.66 16.68
C CYS A 124 19.93 4.44 15.43
N THR A 125 19.50 3.94 14.26
CA THR A 125 19.50 4.72 13.03
C THR A 125 18.23 5.60 13.03
N VAL A 126 18.40 6.92 12.93
CA VAL A 126 17.29 7.87 13.00
C VAL A 126 16.76 8.16 11.60
N PHE A 127 15.43 8.12 11.44
CA PHE A 127 14.70 8.53 10.25
C PHE A 127 14.04 9.87 10.52
N GLN A 128 14.44 10.88 9.77
CA GLN A 128 13.91 12.23 9.96
C GLN A 128 12.46 12.32 9.54
N ASN A 129 11.68 13.17 10.22
CA ASN A 129 10.30 13.45 9.87
C ASN A 129 10.19 14.85 9.26
N ASP A 130 10.16 14.94 7.94
CA ASP A 130 10.06 16.20 7.21
C ASP A 130 8.59 16.69 7.08
N HIS A 131 7.62 15.86 7.49
CA HIS A 131 6.18 16.12 7.39
C HIS A 131 5.46 16.18 8.75
N GLY A 132 6.23 16.08 9.85
CA GLY A 132 5.71 16.08 11.21
C GLY A 132 6.82 16.35 12.24
N THR A 133 6.59 15.95 13.48
CA THR A 133 7.54 16.20 14.58
C THR A 133 8.22 14.95 15.11
N ALA A 134 7.56 13.80 15.07
CA ALA A 134 8.10 12.56 15.64
C ALA A 134 9.06 11.86 14.67
N PRO A 135 10.36 11.77 14.94
CA PRO A 135 11.27 10.98 14.11
C PRO A 135 10.94 9.49 14.22
N GLY A 136 11.18 8.76 13.13
CA GLY A 136 11.24 7.31 13.16
C GLY A 136 12.65 6.84 13.51
N CYS A 137 12.81 5.54 13.79
CA CYS A 137 14.13 4.96 13.97
C CYS A 137 14.16 3.46 13.70
N ALA A 138 15.36 2.94 13.47
CA ALA A 138 15.63 1.51 13.44
C ALA A 138 16.64 1.14 14.53
N VAL A 139 16.38 0.02 15.18
CA VAL A 139 17.29 -0.60 16.14
C VAL A 139 17.60 -2.03 15.71
N GLU A 140 18.81 -2.47 16.01
CA GLU A 140 19.23 -3.86 15.85
C GLU A 140 19.75 -4.36 17.20
N LYS A 141 19.33 -5.57 17.57
CA LYS A 141 19.89 -6.28 18.72
C LYS A 141 19.73 -7.79 18.54
N ASP A 142 20.78 -8.53 18.80
CA ASP A 142 20.82 -10.00 18.77
C ASP A 142 20.33 -10.60 17.43
N GLY A 143 20.54 -9.88 16.31
CA GLY A 143 20.13 -10.28 14.96
C GLY A 143 18.67 -9.96 14.62
N HIS A 144 17.94 -9.30 15.51
CA HIS A 144 16.59 -8.82 15.27
C HIS A 144 16.58 -7.32 14.99
N TYR A 145 15.78 -6.93 14.02
CA TYR A 145 15.59 -5.53 13.61
C TYR A 145 14.22 -5.05 14.01
N VAL A 146 14.14 -3.86 14.59
CA VAL A 146 12.85 -3.20 14.89
C VAL A 146 12.86 -1.81 14.31
N ILE A 147 11.88 -1.52 13.45
CA ILE A 147 11.67 -0.21 12.84
C ILE A 147 10.43 0.44 13.45
N LEU A 148 10.57 1.69 13.89
CA LEU A 148 9.50 2.49 14.48
C LEU A 148 9.17 3.66 13.56
N LEU A 149 7.89 3.78 13.18
CA LEU A 149 7.38 4.78 12.24
C LEU A 149 6.19 5.53 12.84
N PRO A 150 5.94 6.79 12.44
CA PRO A 150 4.77 7.54 12.88
C PRO A 150 3.46 6.91 12.45
N GLY A 151 2.37 7.24 13.15
CA GLY A 151 1.02 6.76 12.82
C GLY A 151 0.41 7.40 11.58
N PRO A 152 0.43 8.74 11.41
CA PRO A 152 -0.21 9.39 10.28
C PRO A 152 0.40 8.98 8.93
N PRO A 153 -0.39 8.48 7.94
CA PRO A 153 0.13 8.06 6.63
C PRO A 153 0.91 9.15 5.89
N ARG A 154 0.50 10.42 6.05
CA ARG A 154 1.18 11.58 5.46
C ARG A 154 2.61 11.79 5.96
N GLU A 155 2.96 11.23 7.11
CA GLU A 155 4.30 11.26 7.72
C GLU A 155 5.05 9.96 7.44
N LEU A 156 4.37 8.82 7.62
CA LEU A 156 4.95 7.49 7.43
C LEU A 156 5.41 7.24 6.00
N ILE A 157 4.56 7.54 5.01
CA ILE A 157 4.86 7.22 3.59
C ILE A 157 6.10 7.96 3.08
N PRO A 158 6.24 9.28 3.22
CA PRO A 158 7.47 9.96 2.84
C PRO A 158 8.69 9.46 3.63
N MET A 159 8.57 9.31 4.96
CA MET A 159 9.66 8.81 5.79
C MET A 159 10.12 7.42 5.34
N PHE A 160 9.19 6.53 4.98
CA PHE A 160 9.54 5.22 4.46
C PHE A 160 10.32 5.34 3.16
N ASN A 161 9.82 6.11 2.20
CA ASN A 161 10.45 6.25 0.88
C ASN A 161 11.85 6.87 0.95
N ASP A 162 12.00 7.91 1.76
CA ASP A 162 13.23 8.71 1.79
C ASP A 162 14.31 8.11 2.70
N TYR A 163 13.94 7.38 3.75
CA TYR A 163 14.88 6.88 4.76
C TYR A 163 14.85 5.37 4.96
N VAL A 164 13.64 4.78 5.09
CA VAL A 164 13.52 3.35 5.42
C VAL A 164 13.82 2.47 4.22
N SER A 165 13.33 2.83 3.03
CA SER A 165 13.59 2.09 1.81
C SER A 165 15.07 1.99 1.48
N PRO A 166 15.88 3.08 1.52
CA PRO A 166 17.33 2.99 1.39
C PRO A 166 18.00 2.15 2.50
N TYR A 167 17.51 2.26 3.74
CA TYR A 167 18.01 1.44 4.84
C TYR A 167 17.78 -0.05 4.59
N LEU A 168 16.59 -0.44 4.15
CA LEU A 168 16.23 -1.83 3.85
C LEU A 168 16.94 -2.37 2.61
N ALA A 169 17.31 -1.52 1.65
CA ALA A 169 18.06 -1.93 0.48
C ALA A 169 19.40 -2.60 0.82
N ALA A 170 20.02 -2.26 1.97
CA ALA A 170 21.24 -2.89 2.47
C ALA A 170 21.04 -4.38 2.83
N PHE A 171 19.81 -4.83 3.09
CA PHE A 171 19.47 -6.21 3.46
C PHE A 171 18.82 -6.99 2.31
N SER A 172 18.61 -6.35 1.16
CA SER A 172 17.87 -6.93 0.04
C SER A 172 18.75 -7.89 -0.75
N GLU A 173 18.43 -9.19 -0.69
CA GLU A 173 18.96 -10.21 -1.60
C GLU A 173 18.02 -10.46 -2.81
N GLY A 174 17.47 -9.40 -3.37
CA GLY A 174 16.46 -9.46 -4.42
C GLY A 174 15.11 -8.87 -3.99
N GLY A 175 14.09 -9.02 -4.82
CA GLY A 175 12.76 -8.46 -4.60
C GLY A 175 11.64 -9.47 -4.85
N ILE A 176 10.44 -9.11 -4.41
CA ILE A 176 9.19 -9.78 -4.79
C ILE A 176 8.47 -8.87 -5.77
N PHE A 177 8.39 -9.30 -7.01
CA PHE A 177 7.80 -8.56 -8.11
C PHE A 177 6.47 -9.19 -8.52
N SER A 178 5.44 -8.38 -8.65
CA SER A 178 4.09 -8.87 -8.98
C SER A 178 3.55 -8.18 -10.22
N TYR A 179 2.95 -8.97 -11.10
CA TYR A 179 2.20 -8.50 -12.26
C TYR A 179 0.74 -8.82 -12.07
N THR A 180 -0.14 -7.88 -12.37
CA THR A 180 -1.58 -8.04 -12.24
C THR A 180 -2.22 -8.24 -13.61
N VAL A 181 -3.00 -9.31 -13.77
CA VAL A 181 -3.76 -9.61 -14.99
C VAL A 181 -5.23 -9.39 -14.70
N GLY A 182 -5.80 -8.33 -15.27
CA GLY A 182 -7.21 -8.01 -15.13
C GLY A 182 -8.07 -8.86 -16.05
N VAL A 183 -9.07 -9.56 -15.49
CA VAL A 183 -9.95 -10.49 -16.19
C VAL A 183 -11.40 -10.07 -15.97
N PHE A 184 -12.17 -10.01 -17.05
CA PHE A 184 -13.57 -9.63 -17.05
C PHE A 184 -14.41 -10.64 -17.87
N GLY A 185 -15.67 -10.83 -17.48
CA GLY A 185 -16.64 -11.60 -18.25
C GLY A 185 -16.63 -13.12 -18.02
N ILE A 186 -15.83 -13.62 -17.07
CA ILE A 186 -15.88 -15.02 -16.62
C ILE A 186 -15.76 -15.10 -15.09
N SER A 187 -16.29 -16.18 -14.49
CA SER A 187 -16.29 -16.36 -13.05
C SER A 187 -14.92 -16.78 -12.51
N GLU A 188 -14.66 -16.48 -11.23
CA GLU A 188 -13.45 -16.92 -10.53
C GLU A 188 -13.28 -18.45 -10.56
N SER A 189 -14.37 -19.20 -10.37
CA SER A 189 -14.35 -20.66 -10.43
C SER A 189 -13.91 -21.19 -11.82
N THR A 190 -14.45 -20.61 -12.90
CA THR A 190 -14.05 -20.96 -14.26
C THR A 190 -12.59 -20.62 -14.54
N ILE A 191 -12.11 -19.50 -14.01
CA ILE A 191 -10.68 -19.15 -14.10
C ILE A 191 -9.86 -20.19 -13.36
N GLY A 192 -10.21 -20.49 -12.10
CA GLY A 192 -9.50 -21.45 -11.25
C GLY A 192 -9.35 -22.83 -11.92
N GLU A 193 -10.42 -23.33 -12.55
CA GLU A 193 -10.36 -24.58 -13.33
C GLU A 193 -9.39 -24.51 -14.51
N ARG A 194 -9.39 -23.39 -15.25
CA ARG A 194 -8.54 -23.22 -16.44
C ARG A 194 -7.07 -23.04 -16.12
N ILE A 195 -6.72 -22.56 -14.92
CA ILE A 195 -5.34 -22.26 -14.53
C ILE A 195 -4.85 -23.08 -13.33
N ALA A 196 -5.59 -24.12 -12.93
CA ALA A 196 -5.30 -24.93 -11.74
C ALA A 196 -3.84 -25.42 -11.66
N ASP A 197 -3.28 -25.84 -12.78
CA ASP A 197 -1.89 -26.26 -12.89
C ASP A 197 -0.89 -25.10 -12.68
N LEU A 198 -1.20 -23.91 -13.17
CA LEU A 198 -0.35 -22.71 -12.99
C LEU A 198 -0.33 -22.25 -11.52
N MET A 199 -1.42 -22.46 -10.78
CA MET A 199 -1.52 -22.11 -9.37
C MET A 199 -0.64 -22.99 -8.47
N ASN A 200 -0.19 -24.15 -8.94
CA ASN A 200 0.71 -25.05 -8.22
C ASN A 200 2.19 -24.64 -8.30
N SER A 201 2.51 -23.62 -9.10
CA SER A 201 3.89 -23.14 -9.22
C SER A 201 4.37 -22.50 -7.92
N ALA A 202 5.58 -22.85 -7.48
CA ALA A 202 6.18 -22.28 -6.28
C ALA A 202 6.80 -20.90 -6.52
N ASN A 203 7.36 -20.67 -7.72
CA ASN A 203 7.94 -19.39 -8.15
C ASN A 203 8.11 -19.37 -9.68
N PRO A 204 7.39 -18.53 -10.42
CA PRO A 204 6.40 -17.56 -9.95
C PRO A 204 5.12 -18.21 -9.43
N THR A 205 4.47 -17.58 -8.43
CA THR A 205 3.15 -17.98 -7.96
C THR A 205 2.05 -17.30 -8.75
N VAL A 206 0.88 -17.94 -8.86
CA VAL A 206 -0.33 -17.38 -9.49
C VAL A 206 -1.47 -17.48 -8.50
N ALA A 207 -2.15 -16.37 -8.23
CA ALA A 207 -3.28 -16.34 -7.31
C ALA A 207 -4.44 -15.47 -7.87
N PRO A 208 -5.69 -15.98 -7.90
CA PRO A 208 -6.87 -15.19 -8.23
C PRO A 208 -7.35 -14.36 -7.03
N TYR A 209 -7.85 -13.17 -7.32
CA TYR A 209 -8.49 -12.26 -6.36
C TYR A 209 -9.78 -11.75 -6.97
N ALA A 210 -10.91 -12.17 -6.43
CA ALA A 210 -12.21 -11.63 -6.83
C ALA A 210 -12.34 -10.18 -6.37
N LYS A 211 -12.83 -9.33 -7.29
CA LYS A 211 -13.27 -7.97 -7.01
C LYS A 211 -14.71 -7.82 -7.50
N GLU A 212 -15.34 -6.71 -7.15
CA GLU A 212 -16.67 -6.41 -7.64
C GLU A 212 -16.67 -6.29 -9.18
N GLY A 213 -17.34 -7.22 -9.86
CA GLY A 213 -17.49 -7.25 -11.32
C GLY A 213 -16.26 -7.73 -12.12
N GLU A 214 -15.13 -8.04 -11.48
CA GLU A 214 -13.90 -8.49 -12.16
C GLU A 214 -13.10 -9.49 -11.32
N VAL A 215 -12.16 -10.18 -11.95
CA VAL A 215 -11.15 -11.00 -11.26
C VAL A 215 -9.77 -10.49 -11.63
N VAL A 216 -8.91 -10.33 -10.63
CA VAL A 216 -7.49 -9.99 -10.84
C VAL A 216 -6.65 -11.21 -10.53
N LEU A 217 -5.85 -11.67 -11.50
CA LEU A 217 -4.82 -12.66 -11.24
C LEU A 217 -3.52 -11.95 -10.91
N ARG A 218 -2.86 -12.36 -9.84
CA ARG A 218 -1.52 -11.88 -9.50
C ARG A 218 -0.50 -12.96 -9.81
N VAL A 219 0.46 -12.63 -10.67
CA VAL A 219 1.63 -13.45 -10.97
C VAL A 219 2.81 -12.83 -10.22
N THR A 220 3.39 -13.56 -9.27
CA THR A 220 4.41 -13.03 -8.38
C THR A 220 5.68 -13.87 -8.45
N ALA A 221 6.81 -13.23 -8.75
CA ALA A 221 8.13 -13.85 -8.73
C ALA A 221 9.02 -13.28 -7.64
N ARG A 222 9.77 -14.13 -6.98
CA ARG A 222 10.95 -13.74 -6.21
C ARG A 222 12.18 -13.85 -7.12
N ALA A 223 12.91 -12.75 -7.29
CA ALA A 223 14.05 -12.65 -8.20
C ALA A 223 15.08 -11.64 -7.70
N ALA A 224 16.29 -11.67 -8.23
CA ALA A 224 17.35 -10.73 -7.86
C ALA A 224 17.01 -9.29 -8.30
N ASP A 225 16.32 -9.14 -9.43
CA ASP A 225 15.91 -7.86 -9.98
C ASP A 225 14.62 -7.97 -10.79
N GLU A 226 14.07 -6.84 -11.23
CA GLU A 226 12.84 -6.76 -12.01
C GLU A 226 12.98 -7.44 -13.39
N GLN A 227 14.14 -7.36 -14.01
CA GLN A 227 14.38 -7.97 -15.32
C GLN A 227 14.30 -9.50 -15.23
N GLN A 228 14.92 -10.08 -14.23
CA GLN A 228 14.84 -11.52 -13.96
C GLN A 228 13.41 -11.93 -13.60
N ALA A 229 12.74 -11.17 -12.74
CA ALA A 229 11.35 -11.41 -12.38
C ALA A 229 10.43 -11.43 -13.59
N ARG A 230 10.61 -10.45 -14.49
CA ARG A 230 9.86 -10.35 -15.74
C ARG A 230 10.11 -11.56 -16.64
N ALA A 231 11.36 -11.95 -16.79
CA ALA A 231 11.71 -13.15 -17.58
C ALA A 231 11.09 -14.44 -17.02
N MET A 232 10.99 -14.55 -15.69
CA MET A 232 10.34 -15.68 -15.02
C MET A 232 8.81 -15.64 -15.16
N CYS A 233 8.18 -14.47 -15.09
CA CYS A 233 6.73 -14.31 -15.17
C CYS A 233 6.19 -14.38 -16.62
N GLU A 234 6.95 -13.96 -17.63
CA GLU A 234 6.48 -13.89 -19.01
C GLU A 234 5.91 -15.20 -19.57
N PRO A 235 6.50 -16.39 -19.34
CA PRO A 235 5.90 -17.66 -19.77
C PRO A 235 4.51 -17.90 -19.15
N ILE A 236 4.34 -17.55 -17.87
CA ILE A 236 3.06 -17.67 -17.18
C ILE A 236 2.05 -16.68 -17.75
N LEU A 237 2.45 -15.42 -17.95
CA LEU A 237 1.61 -14.38 -18.54
C LEU A 237 1.18 -14.73 -19.97
N ALA A 238 2.07 -15.33 -20.76
CA ALA A 238 1.76 -15.80 -22.10
C ALA A 238 0.74 -16.95 -22.07
N GLU A 239 0.88 -17.88 -21.13
CA GLU A 239 -0.05 -19.00 -20.99
C GLU A 239 -1.43 -18.52 -20.47
N LEU A 240 -1.47 -17.55 -19.57
CA LEU A 240 -2.72 -16.92 -19.15
C LEU A 240 -3.42 -16.24 -20.34
N ARG A 241 -2.69 -15.51 -21.20
CA ARG A 241 -3.26 -14.92 -22.44
C ARG A 241 -3.82 -15.99 -23.36
N ASN A 242 -3.13 -17.12 -23.51
CA ASN A 242 -3.58 -18.24 -24.33
C ASN A 242 -4.90 -18.86 -23.82
N ARG A 243 -5.00 -19.11 -22.51
CA ARG A 243 -6.16 -19.78 -21.89
C ARG A 243 -7.37 -18.88 -21.69
N LEU A 244 -7.15 -17.61 -21.38
CA LEU A 244 -8.23 -16.66 -21.03
C LEU A 244 -8.57 -15.70 -22.17
N GLY A 245 -7.67 -15.53 -23.15
CA GLY A 245 -7.93 -14.80 -24.38
C GLY A 245 -8.52 -13.41 -24.18
N ASN A 246 -9.63 -13.15 -24.83
CA ASN A 246 -10.32 -11.86 -24.81
C ASN A 246 -10.93 -11.49 -23.46
N CYS A 247 -10.95 -12.40 -22.48
CA CYS A 247 -11.39 -12.06 -21.13
C CYS A 247 -10.35 -11.23 -20.37
N ILE A 248 -9.08 -11.24 -20.81
CA ILE A 248 -8.03 -10.37 -20.24
C ILE A 248 -8.19 -8.96 -20.83
N TYR A 249 -8.51 -7.98 -19.99
CA TYR A 249 -8.61 -6.60 -20.40
C TYR A 249 -7.27 -5.84 -20.30
N GLY A 250 -6.30 -6.35 -19.54
CA GLY A 250 -4.96 -5.77 -19.45
C GLY A 250 -4.06 -6.43 -18.42
N ILE A 251 -2.76 -6.16 -18.58
CA ILE A 251 -1.74 -6.51 -17.58
C ILE A 251 -1.24 -5.19 -17.00
N ASP A 252 -1.23 -5.10 -15.67
CA ASP A 252 -0.92 -3.88 -14.90
C ASP A 252 -1.74 -2.64 -15.33
N ALA A 253 -2.94 -2.89 -15.85
CA ALA A 253 -3.84 -1.84 -16.32
C ALA A 253 -4.44 -0.98 -15.18
N GLY A 254 -4.28 -1.42 -13.94
CA GLY A 254 -4.80 -0.77 -12.73
C GLY A 254 -6.25 -1.10 -12.48
N SER A 255 -7.19 -0.65 -13.33
CA SER A 255 -8.61 -0.92 -13.19
C SER A 255 -9.30 -1.05 -14.56
N LEU A 256 -10.47 -1.69 -14.60
CA LEU A 256 -11.26 -1.81 -15.80
C LEU A 256 -11.65 -0.43 -16.40
N PRO A 257 -12.12 0.57 -15.63
CA PRO A 257 -12.36 1.91 -16.17
C PRO A 257 -11.09 2.53 -16.81
N LYS A 258 -9.93 2.36 -16.19
CA LYS A 258 -8.66 2.86 -16.74
C LYS A 258 -8.31 2.18 -18.06
N ALA A 259 -8.47 0.87 -18.14
CA ALA A 259 -8.25 0.13 -19.38
C ALA A 259 -9.17 0.61 -20.52
N VAL A 260 -10.45 0.87 -20.21
CA VAL A 260 -11.41 1.41 -21.17
C VAL A 260 -11.00 2.80 -21.66
N VAL A 261 -10.60 3.70 -20.75
CA VAL A 261 -10.17 5.05 -21.09
C VAL A 261 -8.92 5.01 -21.98
N GLU A 262 -7.93 4.20 -21.66
CA GLU A 262 -6.71 4.08 -22.47
C GLU A 262 -7.00 3.45 -23.85
N LEU A 263 -7.90 2.49 -23.93
CA LEU A 263 -8.34 1.91 -25.20
C LEU A 263 -9.04 2.96 -26.08
N LEU A 264 -9.94 3.78 -25.51
CA LEU A 264 -10.62 4.87 -26.22
C LEU A 264 -9.61 5.91 -26.73
N LYS A 265 -8.62 6.30 -25.91
CA LYS A 265 -7.53 7.19 -26.34
C LYS A 265 -6.75 6.61 -27.51
N THR A 266 -6.31 5.36 -27.39
CA THR A 266 -5.53 4.67 -28.43
C THR A 266 -6.29 4.59 -29.75
N LYS A 267 -7.59 4.34 -29.68
CA LYS A 267 -8.46 4.27 -30.86
C LYS A 267 -9.01 5.63 -31.32
N GLN A 268 -8.66 6.72 -30.65
CA GLN A 268 -9.19 8.06 -30.87
C GLN A 268 -10.73 8.13 -30.87
N MET A 269 -11.33 7.28 -30.04
CA MET A 269 -12.79 7.19 -29.90
C MET A 269 -13.30 8.11 -28.78
N LYS A 270 -14.56 8.55 -28.94
CA LYS A 270 -15.30 9.29 -27.92
C LYS A 270 -16.38 8.38 -27.31
N ILE A 271 -16.64 8.56 -26.01
CA ILE A 271 -17.73 7.89 -25.30
C ILE A 271 -18.75 8.93 -24.82
N ALA A 272 -20.02 8.59 -24.93
CA ALA A 272 -21.11 9.33 -24.31
C ALA A 272 -21.91 8.37 -23.44
N THR A 273 -22.29 8.82 -22.24
CA THR A 273 -23.07 8.04 -21.28
C THR A 273 -24.42 8.70 -21.06
N ALA A 274 -25.46 7.87 -20.91
CA ALA A 274 -26.79 8.30 -20.49
C ALA A 274 -27.21 7.37 -19.33
N GLU A 275 -27.32 7.94 -18.13
CA GLU A 275 -27.56 7.19 -16.91
C GLU A 275 -28.87 7.62 -16.25
N SER A 276 -29.60 6.67 -15.65
CA SER A 276 -30.84 6.90 -14.91
C SER A 276 -30.68 6.46 -13.45
N CYS A 277 -30.76 5.15 -13.18
CA CYS A 277 -30.72 4.62 -11.81
C CYS A 277 -29.31 4.55 -11.22
N THR A 278 -28.26 4.61 -12.02
CA THR A 278 -26.86 4.58 -11.61
C THR A 278 -26.35 5.93 -11.09
N ALA A 279 -27.18 6.98 -11.16
CA ALA A 279 -26.88 8.33 -10.63
C ALA A 279 -25.49 8.90 -11.05
N GLY A 280 -24.97 8.51 -12.22
CA GLY A 280 -23.70 8.98 -12.72
C GLY A 280 -22.50 8.09 -12.36
N LEU A 281 -22.69 6.90 -11.83
CA LEU A 281 -21.59 5.99 -11.44
C LEU A 281 -20.69 5.60 -12.60
N LEU A 282 -21.24 5.35 -13.79
CA LEU A 282 -20.44 5.02 -14.98
C LEU A 282 -19.62 6.22 -15.43
N SER A 283 -20.26 7.38 -15.54
CA SER A 283 -19.57 8.65 -15.87
C SER A 283 -18.50 8.99 -14.82
N GLY A 284 -18.84 8.83 -13.53
CA GLY A 284 -17.94 9.05 -12.40
C GLY A 284 -16.70 8.17 -12.49
N SER A 285 -16.86 6.86 -12.67
CA SER A 285 -15.73 5.92 -12.74
C SER A 285 -14.78 6.17 -13.91
N LEU A 286 -15.32 6.64 -15.06
CA LEU A 286 -14.50 7.02 -16.22
C LEU A 286 -13.79 8.37 -16.02
N THR A 287 -14.43 9.33 -15.33
CA THR A 287 -13.85 10.67 -15.08
C THR A 287 -12.81 10.64 -13.98
N GLU A 288 -12.96 9.81 -12.97
CA GLU A 288 -11.97 9.64 -11.89
C GLU A 288 -10.60 9.25 -12.45
N VAL A 289 -10.58 8.39 -13.46
CA VAL A 289 -9.33 7.98 -14.14
C VAL A 289 -8.63 9.13 -14.87
N THR A 290 -9.37 10.13 -15.32
CA THR A 290 -8.85 11.18 -16.21
C THR A 290 -8.38 12.43 -15.46
N PHE A 291 -8.73 12.60 -14.19
CA PHE A 291 -8.21 13.72 -13.37
C PHE A 291 -6.68 13.64 -13.14
N SER A 292 -6.06 12.52 -13.42
CA SER A 292 -4.60 12.36 -13.38
C SER A 292 -3.87 12.70 -14.69
N GLY A 293 -4.57 13.19 -15.71
CA GLY A 293 -3.98 13.57 -17.02
C GLY A 293 -4.87 14.51 -17.81
N THR A 294 -4.27 15.35 -18.65
CA THR A 294 -4.91 16.35 -19.53
C THR A 294 -5.91 15.73 -20.51
N THR A 295 -7.15 15.55 -20.10
CA THR A 295 -8.25 15.15 -21.00
C THR A 295 -9.43 16.10 -20.78
N THR A 296 -9.87 16.76 -21.86
CA THR A 296 -10.96 17.74 -21.82
C THR A 296 -12.30 17.00 -21.82
N PHE A 297 -13.08 17.13 -20.74
CA PHE A 297 -14.46 16.71 -20.66
C PHE A 297 -15.38 17.87 -20.95
N SER A 298 -16.37 17.66 -21.83
CA SER A 298 -17.50 18.56 -21.97
C SER A 298 -18.70 17.94 -21.27
N LEU A 299 -19.06 18.46 -20.10
CA LEU A 299 -20.28 18.11 -19.37
C LEU A 299 -21.46 18.85 -20.05
N PHE A 300 -22.35 18.11 -20.69
CA PHE A 300 -23.66 18.61 -21.06
C PHE A 300 -24.65 18.18 -19.99
N SER A 301 -25.05 19.08 -19.10
CA SER A 301 -26.18 18.86 -18.19
C SER A 301 -27.49 19.16 -18.91
N GLY A 302 -28.17 18.13 -19.39
CA GLY A 302 -29.54 18.20 -19.84
C GLY A 302 -30.44 17.41 -18.87
N ILE A 303 -31.30 18.10 -18.12
CA ILE A 303 -32.36 17.44 -17.32
C ILE A 303 -33.43 16.95 -18.31
N ALA A 304 -33.35 15.69 -18.73
CA ALA A 304 -34.43 15.02 -19.41
C ALA A 304 -35.18 14.18 -18.36
N ARG A 305 -36.40 14.60 -18.00
CA ARG A 305 -37.34 13.77 -17.27
C ARG A 305 -37.92 12.72 -18.23
N TYR A 306 -37.33 11.54 -18.25
CA TYR A 306 -37.96 10.35 -18.81
C TYR A 306 -37.62 9.14 -17.97
N SER A 307 -38.64 8.46 -17.50
CA SER A 307 -38.56 7.15 -16.88
C SER A 307 -38.34 6.10 -17.98
N VAL A 308 -37.10 5.67 -18.16
CA VAL A 308 -36.77 4.51 -19.00
C VAL A 308 -35.76 3.62 -18.24
N PRO A 309 -36.12 2.35 -18.00
CA PRO A 309 -35.21 1.41 -17.37
C PRO A 309 -34.35 0.73 -18.42
N SER A 310 -33.31 1.37 -18.90
CA SER A 310 -32.23 0.71 -19.66
C SER A 310 -31.08 1.65 -19.95
N LEU A 311 -29.87 1.15 -19.73
CA LEU A 311 -28.63 1.77 -20.13
C LEU A 311 -28.54 1.76 -21.67
N LEU A 312 -28.60 2.91 -22.31
CA LEU A 312 -28.39 3.04 -23.75
C LEU A 312 -27.00 3.58 -24.03
N VAL A 313 -26.06 2.69 -24.32
CA VAL A 313 -24.77 3.07 -24.90
C VAL A 313 -24.98 3.16 -26.42
N ARG A 314 -25.05 4.36 -26.98
CA ARG A 314 -25.00 4.55 -28.43
C ARG A 314 -23.58 4.75 -28.90
N MET A 315 -23.07 3.80 -29.64
CA MET A 315 -21.88 4.02 -30.47
C MET A 315 -22.28 4.77 -31.75
N PRO A 316 -21.53 5.75 -32.22
CA PRO A 316 -21.77 6.34 -33.53
C PRO A 316 -21.56 5.26 -34.61
N PRO A 317 -22.32 5.31 -35.72
CA PRO A 317 -22.18 4.36 -36.83
C PRO A 317 -20.72 4.45 -37.36
N SER A 318 -20.16 3.28 -37.64
CA SER A 318 -18.88 3.17 -38.34
C SER A 318 -18.99 3.91 -39.68
N VAL A 319 -18.12 4.88 -39.90
CA VAL A 319 -17.90 5.46 -41.22
C VAL A 319 -17.18 4.39 -42.01
N GLU A 320 -17.92 3.71 -42.91
CA GLU A 320 -17.37 2.95 -44.00
C GLU A 320 -16.70 3.91 -44.98
N ALA A 321 -15.42 3.74 -45.21
CA ALA A 321 -14.73 4.01 -46.46
C ALA A 321 -13.38 3.28 -46.46
#